data_9ee808975b62dc8f2b37be867cdd7611
#
_entry.id   9ee808975b62dc8f2b37be867cdd7611
#
_cell.length_a   1.000
_cell.length_b   1.000
_cell.length_c   1.000
_cell.angle_alpha   90.00
_cell.angle_beta   90.00
_cell.angle_gamma   90.00
#
_symmetry.space_group_name_H-M   'P 1'
#
loop_
_entity.id
_entity.type
_entity.pdbx_description
1 polymer ?
#
loop_
_entity_poly.entity_id
_entity_poly.type
_entity_poly.pdbx_seq_one_letter_code
_entity_poly.pdbx_strand_id
1 'polypeptide(L)'
;MTDVIRAASQLWSGHPGCAAAIGFATLAGMTYLIPPHAPTSLPVIGSDQRFAIRRVFCIGRNYADHAREMGSVVDREAPLFFCKPADAVVSDDADVPYPQATSDLHHEVEMVVALGAGGSNLTPAAASGLIWGYGVGLDLTRRDLQALAKAKSHPWDVAKAFDHSAPVSALRPASMVQPQDSTHLRLLVNGELRQQTTLGAMVHSVPQIIATLSTLFELKAGDLIFTGTPAGVAALQRGDRFHAELEGIAELHGRVV
;
A
#
# COMPACT_ATOMS: atom_id res chain seq x y z
N MET A 1 35.00 -10.10 25.12
CA MET A 1 33.58 -9.72 24.98
C MET A 1 33.21 -8.46 25.74
N THR A 2 33.96 -8.11 26.77
CA THR A 2 33.80 -6.91 27.60
C THR A 2 34.38 -5.63 26.99
N ASP A 3 35.36 -5.72 26.11
CA ASP A 3 36.08 -4.53 25.58
C ASP A 3 35.35 -3.87 24.38
N VAL A 4 34.55 -4.61 23.63
CA VAL A 4 33.76 -4.07 22.48
C VAL A 4 32.60 -3.20 22.98
N ILE A 5 32.03 -3.53 24.16
CA ILE A 5 30.93 -2.77 24.78
C ILE A 5 31.42 -1.42 25.31
N ARG A 6 32.69 -1.35 25.76
CA ARG A 6 33.29 -0.11 26.27
C ARG A 6 33.65 0.89 25.17
N ALA A 7 33.99 0.42 23.96
CA ALA A 7 34.30 1.28 22.81
C ALA A 7 33.07 1.95 22.23
N ALA A 8 31.92 1.26 22.21
CA ALA A 8 30.67 1.79 21.68
C ALA A 8 30.08 2.92 22.55
N SER A 9 30.31 2.86 23.87
CA SER A 9 29.79 3.90 24.77
C SER A 9 30.59 5.23 24.73
N GLN A 10 31.83 5.21 24.23
CA GLN A 10 32.68 6.41 24.14
C GLN A 10 32.47 7.21 22.83
N LEU A 11 31.95 6.61 21.80
CA LEU A 11 31.74 7.29 20.49
C LEU A 11 30.46 8.16 20.41
N TRP A 12 29.57 8.05 21.42
CA TRP A 12 28.26 8.75 21.40
C TRP A 12 28.09 9.82 22.49
N SER A 13 29.11 10.13 23.27
CA SER A 13 29.03 11.10 24.37
C SER A 13 29.08 12.59 23.96
N GLY A 14 29.05 12.88 22.65
CA GLY A 14 29.27 14.24 22.12
C GLY A 14 28.00 15.03 21.70
N HIS A 15 26.78 14.49 21.82
CA HIS A 15 25.56 15.22 21.43
C HIS A 15 24.64 15.40 22.65
N PRO A 16 24.49 16.62 23.17
CA PRO A 16 23.53 16.90 24.24
C PRO A 16 22.11 16.87 23.67
N GLY A 17 21.35 15.84 24.00
CA GLY A 17 19.93 15.76 23.68
C GLY A 17 19.36 14.35 23.38
N CYS A 18 20.16 13.33 23.27
CA CYS A 18 19.69 11.97 22.99
C CYS A 18 20.27 10.94 23.96
N ALA A 19 19.95 11.07 25.24
CA ALA A 19 20.22 10.04 26.26
C ALA A 19 18.97 9.13 26.38
N ALA A 20 18.52 8.49 25.29
CA ALA A 20 17.70 7.31 25.41
C ALA A 20 18.64 6.12 25.68
N ALA A 21 18.46 5.46 26.84
CA ALA A 21 19.17 4.22 27.14
C ALA A 21 18.99 3.25 25.98
N ILE A 22 20.08 2.90 25.27
CA ILE A 22 20.04 1.89 24.20
C ILE A 22 19.81 0.54 24.89
N GLY A 23 18.54 0.13 24.95
CA GLY A 23 18.17 -1.20 25.41
C GLY A 23 18.46 -2.19 24.27
N PHE A 24 19.35 -3.16 24.52
CA PHE A 24 19.55 -4.27 23.58
C PHE A 24 18.30 -5.17 23.60
N ALA A 25 17.69 -5.39 22.43
CA ALA A 25 16.64 -6.38 22.28
C ALA A 25 17.22 -7.70 21.76
N THR A 26 16.82 -8.82 22.35
CA THR A 26 17.21 -10.15 21.90
C THR A 26 16.02 -10.82 21.22
N LEU A 27 16.20 -11.22 19.96
CA LEU A 27 15.22 -11.98 19.20
C LEU A 27 15.92 -13.18 18.56
N ALA A 28 15.38 -14.38 18.75
CA ALA A 28 15.93 -15.63 18.22
C ALA A 28 17.43 -15.83 18.53
N GLY A 29 17.89 -15.42 19.74
CA GLY A 29 19.30 -15.55 20.16
C GLY A 29 20.25 -14.48 19.61
N MET A 30 19.77 -13.55 18.80
CA MET A 30 20.55 -12.41 18.31
C MET A 30 20.29 -11.16 19.14
N THR A 31 21.34 -10.41 19.44
CA THR A 31 21.27 -9.12 20.15
C THR A 31 21.32 -7.98 19.12
N TYR A 32 20.34 -7.12 19.16
CA TYR A 32 20.22 -5.97 18.24
C TYR A 32 20.62 -4.67 18.94
N LEU A 33 21.36 -3.83 18.25
CA LEU A 33 21.71 -2.49 18.73
C LEU A 33 20.46 -1.59 18.79
N ILE A 34 19.59 -1.72 17.78
CA ILE A 34 18.27 -1.07 17.71
C ILE A 34 17.23 -2.18 17.70
N PRO A 35 16.23 -2.16 18.60
CA PRO A 35 15.19 -3.19 18.61
C PRO A 35 14.53 -3.32 17.22
N PRO A 36 14.31 -4.55 16.72
CA PRO A 36 13.56 -4.75 15.49
C PRO A 36 12.17 -4.14 15.61
N HIS A 37 11.72 -3.45 14.55
CA HIS A 37 10.35 -2.96 14.49
C HIS A 37 9.37 -4.13 14.43
N ALA A 38 8.23 -3.98 15.08
CA ALA A 38 7.12 -4.92 14.89
C ALA A 38 6.70 -4.88 13.42
N PRO A 39 6.39 -6.03 12.80
CA PRO A 39 5.95 -6.03 11.41
C PRO A 39 4.62 -5.27 11.28
N THR A 40 4.54 -4.40 10.29
CA THR A 40 3.27 -3.79 9.89
C THR A 40 2.28 -4.91 9.52
N SER A 41 1.03 -4.77 9.93
CA SER A 41 0.03 -5.83 9.73
C SER A 41 -1.38 -5.26 9.60
N LEU A 42 -2.26 -5.99 8.93
CA LEU A 42 -3.67 -5.68 8.77
C LEU A 42 -4.54 -6.63 9.57
N PRO A 43 -5.68 -6.17 10.12
CA PRO A 43 -6.69 -7.03 10.71
C PRO A 43 -7.24 -8.01 9.67
N VAL A 44 -7.73 -9.16 10.13
CA VAL A 44 -8.40 -10.16 9.30
C VAL A 44 -9.86 -10.23 9.72
N ILE A 45 -10.77 -10.01 8.76
CA ILE A 45 -12.22 -10.07 9.01
C ILE A 45 -12.60 -11.47 9.48
N GLY A 46 -13.26 -11.54 10.64
CA GLY A 46 -13.70 -12.80 11.23
C GLY A 46 -12.63 -13.59 12.00
N SER A 47 -11.50 -12.94 12.34
CA SER A 47 -10.40 -13.56 13.09
C SER A 47 -9.68 -12.56 13.98
N ASP A 48 -9.12 -13.03 15.10
CA ASP A 48 -8.20 -12.26 15.95
C ASP A 48 -6.76 -12.23 15.38
N GLN A 49 -6.51 -12.95 14.29
CA GLN A 49 -5.21 -12.97 13.63
C GLN A 49 -5.00 -11.69 12.81
N ARG A 50 -3.74 -11.36 12.57
CA ARG A 50 -3.34 -10.26 11.70
C ARG A 50 -2.48 -10.79 10.55
N PHE A 51 -2.65 -10.18 9.39
CA PHE A 51 -1.85 -10.46 8.20
C PHE A 51 -0.60 -9.58 8.20
N ALA A 52 0.58 -10.17 8.37
CA ALA A 52 1.85 -9.45 8.36
C ALA A 52 2.22 -9.04 6.93
N ILE A 53 2.57 -7.75 6.76
CA ILE A 53 2.91 -7.17 5.45
C ILE A 53 4.42 -7.27 5.23
N ARG A 54 4.80 -7.72 4.03
CA ARG A 54 6.20 -7.78 3.60
C ARG A 54 6.55 -6.62 2.66
N ARG A 55 5.79 -6.42 1.59
CA ARG A 55 5.96 -5.36 0.59
C ARG A 55 4.61 -4.91 0.07
N VAL A 56 4.58 -3.69 -0.48
CA VAL A 56 3.40 -3.16 -1.16
C VAL A 56 3.79 -2.83 -2.60
N PHE A 57 3.19 -3.54 -3.55
CA PHE A 57 3.23 -3.23 -4.97
C PHE A 57 2.00 -2.43 -5.36
N CYS A 58 2.17 -1.49 -6.28
CA CYS A 58 1.09 -0.67 -6.81
C CYS A 58 1.11 -0.69 -8.33
N ILE A 59 -0.08 -0.70 -8.93
CA ILE A 59 -0.27 -0.72 -10.37
C ILE A 59 -0.74 0.66 -10.82
N GLY A 60 0.05 1.30 -11.64
CA GLY A 60 -0.37 2.56 -12.28
C GLY A 60 -1.20 2.31 -13.56
N ARG A 61 -2.24 3.16 -13.78
CA ARG A 61 -2.99 3.22 -15.05
C ARG A 61 -3.73 1.92 -15.41
N ASN A 62 -4.35 1.25 -14.46
CA ASN A 62 -5.09 0.01 -14.71
C ASN A 62 -6.57 0.23 -15.08
N TYR A 63 -7.02 1.48 -15.21
CA TYR A 63 -8.35 1.86 -15.67
C TYR A 63 -8.23 2.88 -16.80
N ALA A 64 -8.89 2.60 -17.95
CA ALA A 64 -8.73 3.41 -19.15
C ALA A 64 -9.20 4.86 -18.96
N ASP A 65 -10.29 5.06 -18.20
CA ASP A 65 -10.83 6.40 -17.95
C ASP A 65 -9.90 7.22 -17.05
N HIS A 66 -9.32 6.62 -16.03
CA HIS A 66 -8.29 7.29 -15.21
C HIS A 66 -7.03 7.64 -16.02
N ALA A 67 -6.55 6.75 -16.87
CA ALA A 67 -5.41 7.04 -17.74
C ALA A 67 -5.69 8.25 -18.64
N ARG A 68 -6.91 8.34 -19.18
CA ARG A 68 -7.36 9.46 -20.02
C ARG A 68 -7.47 10.76 -19.22
N GLU A 69 -8.05 10.71 -18.01
CA GLU A 69 -8.13 11.83 -17.08
C GLU A 69 -6.74 12.42 -16.78
N MET A 70 -5.73 11.56 -16.64
CA MET A 70 -4.34 11.92 -16.37
C MET A 70 -3.52 12.26 -17.63
N GLY A 71 -4.16 12.42 -18.79
CA GLY A 71 -3.51 12.75 -20.07
C GLY A 71 -2.57 11.67 -20.57
N SER A 72 -2.83 10.40 -20.22
CA SER A 72 -2.00 9.26 -20.62
C SER A 72 -2.81 8.17 -21.29
N VAL A 73 -2.12 7.22 -21.87
CA VAL A 73 -2.70 6.02 -22.48
C VAL A 73 -2.35 4.81 -21.61
N VAL A 74 -3.28 3.87 -21.51
CA VAL A 74 -3.00 2.59 -20.87
C VAL A 74 -2.08 1.78 -21.76
N ASP A 75 -0.99 1.27 -21.20
CA ASP A 75 -0.23 0.22 -21.84
C ASP A 75 -0.97 -1.12 -21.62
N ARG A 76 -1.43 -1.73 -22.72
CA ARG A 76 -2.13 -3.01 -22.68
C ARG A 76 -1.18 -4.21 -22.70
N GLU A 77 0.10 -4.00 -22.97
CA GLU A 77 1.10 -5.06 -23.03
C GLU A 77 1.78 -5.24 -21.67
N ALA A 78 2.07 -4.14 -20.97
CA ALA A 78 2.76 -4.18 -19.68
C ALA A 78 2.18 -3.18 -18.68
N PRO A 79 1.72 -3.63 -17.49
CA PRO A 79 1.32 -2.72 -16.42
C PRO A 79 2.53 -1.96 -15.87
N LEU A 80 2.32 -0.69 -15.52
CA LEU A 80 3.29 0.12 -14.81
C LEU A 80 3.28 -0.24 -13.33
N PHE A 81 4.46 -0.53 -12.76
CA PHE A 81 4.61 -0.86 -11.34
C PHE A 81 5.41 0.21 -10.60
N PHE A 82 5.07 0.41 -9.34
CA PHE A 82 5.87 1.09 -8.34
C PHE A 82 5.61 0.46 -6.97
N CYS A 83 6.38 0.86 -5.96
CA CYS A 83 6.24 0.29 -4.62
C CYS A 83 5.95 1.39 -3.59
N LYS A 84 5.25 0.99 -2.53
CA LYS A 84 5.24 1.71 -1.25
C LYS A 84 5.94 0.86 -0.20
N PRO A 85 6.66 1.43 0.77
CA PRO A 85 7.22 0.65 1.86
C PRO A 85 6.10 0.08 2.74
N ALA A 86 6.36 -1.06 3.39
CA ALA A 86 5.33 -1.71 4.21
C ALA A 86 4.87 -0.83 5.39
N ASP A 87 5.76 -0.02 5.94
CA ASP A 87 5.50 0.91 7.05
C ASP A 87 4.74 2.20 6.61
N ALA A 88 4.52 2.40 5.30
CA ALA A 88 3.60 3.43 4.82
C ALA A 88 2.12 3.03 5.00
N VAL A 89 1.83 1.77 5.36
CA VAL A 89 0.45 1.31 5.54
C VAL A 89 -0.13 1.86 6.84
N VAL A 90 -1.33 2.42 6.73
CA VAL A 90 -2.18 2.82 7.86
C VAL A 90 -3.31 1.80 7.99
N SER A 91 -3.46 1.20 9.16
CA SER A 91 -4.45 0.16 9.44
C SER A 91 -5.44 0.60 10.54
N ASP A 92 -6.43 -0.25 10.78
CA ASP A 92 -7.35 -0.12 11.91
C ASP A 92 -8.18 1.19 11.90
N ASP A 93 -8.52 1.68 10.68
CA ASP A 93 -9.25 2.94 10.45
C ASP A 93 -8.63 4.16 11.16
N ALA A 94 -7.30 4.17 11.31
CA ALA A 94 -6.61 5.24 11.96
C ALA A 94 -6.61 6.53 11.13
N ASP A 95 -6.56 7.68 11.81
CA ASP A 95 -6.43 8.97 11.14
C ASP A 95 -5.15 9.04 10.31
N VAL A 96 -5.21 9.70 9.17
CA VAL A 96 -4.10 9.86 8.22
C VAL A 96 -3.52 11.27 8.38
N PRO A 97 -2.27 11.41 8.84
CA PRO A 97 -1.62 12.71 8.88
C PRO A 97 -1.48 13.30 7.47
N TYR A 98 -1.89 14.58 7.30
CA TYR A 98 -1.63 15.28 6.04
C TYR A 98 -0.11 15.41 5.86
N PRO A 99 0.47 14.87 4.75
CA PRO A 99 1.92 14.80 4.60
C PRO A 99 2.56 16.18 4.47
N GLN A 100 3.83 16.27 4.90
CA GLN A 100 4.66 17.44 4.64
C GLN A 100 5.05 17.52 3.17
N ALA A 101 5.59 18.67 2.76
CA ALA A 101 6.15 18.93 1.43
C ALA A 101 5.17 18.80 0.26
N THR A 102 3.85 18.90 0.52
CA THR A 102 2.84 18.98 -0.52
C THR A 102 1.70 19.91 -0.09
N SER A 103 1.05 20.52 -1.05
CA SER A 103 -0.26 21.19 -0.90
C SER A 103 -1.35 20.54 -1.75
N ASP A 104 -1.05 19.39 -2.37
CA ASP A 104 -1.93 18.72 -3.34
C ASP A 104 -1.89 17.19 -3.12
N LEU A 105 -2.49 16.76 -1.99
CA LEU A 105 -2.64 15.35 -1.63
C LEU A 105 -3.89 14.79 -2.29
N HIS A 106 -3.76 13.83 -3.20
CA HIS A 106 -4.89 13.18 -3.87
C HIS A 106 -5.19 11.80 -3.30
N HIS A 107 -6.48 11.44 -3.32
CA HIS A 107 -6.95 10.08 -3.10
C HIS A 107 -6.91 9.28 -4.42
N GLU A 108 -6.68 7.98 -4.30
CA GLU A 108 -6.81 6.98 -5.36
C GLU A 108 -7.33 5.69 -4.70
N VAL A 109 -8.64 5.41 -4.84
CA VAL A 109 -9.24 4.19 -4.27
C VAL A 109 -8.90 2.98 -5.10
N GLU A 110 -8.49 1.89 -4.43
CA GLU A 110 -8.03 0.67 -5.08
C GLU A 110 -8.48 -0.59 -4.34
N MET A 111 -8.78 -1.64 -5.09
CA MET A 111 -8.82 -2.97 -4.50
C MET A 111 -7.40 -3.36 -4.10
N VAL A 112 -7.26 -3.95 -2.92
CA VAL A 112 -5.99 -4.49 -2.40
C VAL A 112 -6.06 -5.99 -2.38
N VAL A 113 -5.05 -6.65 -2.95
CA VAL A 113 -4.90 -8.11 -2.98
C VAL A 113 -3.75 -8.50 -2.08
N ALA A 114 -3.98 -9.46 -1.17
CA ALA A 114 -2.97 -9.99 -0.26
C ALA A 114 -2.52 -11.38 -0.73
N LEU A 115 -1.21 -11.61 -0.82
CA LEU A 115 -0.64 -12.88 -1.23
C LEU A 115 -0.29 -13.75 -0.01
N GLY A 116 -0.81 -14.98 0.03
CA GLY A 116 -0.53 -15.98 1.08
C GLY A 116 0.58 -16.97 0.71
N ALA A 117 1.04 -16.91 -0.52
CA ALA A 117 2.12 -17.73 -1.05
C ALA A 117 2.97 -16.92 -2.02
N GLY A 118 4.04 -17.49 -2.52
CA GLY A 118 4.96 -16.80 -3.43
C GLY A 118 5.32 -17.64 -4.66
N GLY A 119 6.15 -17.04 -5.53
CA GLY A 119 6.68 -17.69 -6.72
C GLY A 119 7.30 -16.69 -7.68
N SER A 120 7.91 -17.23 -8.73
CA SER A 120 8.52 -16.48 -9.84
C SER A 120 8.09 -17.08 -11.16
N ASN A 121 8.00 -16.24 -12.21
CA ASN A 121 7.64 -16.64 -13.57
C ASN A 121 6.33 -17.46 -13.64
N LEU A 122 5.30 -16.98 -12.94
CA LEU A 122 4.02 -17.68 -12.83
C LEU A 122 3.16 -17.44 -14.06
N THR A 123 2.37 -18.45 -14.44
CA THR A 123 1.26 -18.24 -15.36
C THR A 123 0.09 -17.54 -14.64
N PRO A 124 -0.83 -16.84 -15.33
CA PRO A 124 -2.02 -16.26 -14.70
C PRO A 124 -2.86 -17.28 -13.92
N ALA A 125 -2.96 -18.51 -14.39
CA ALA A 125 -3.67 -19.58 -13.70
C ALA A 125 -2.99 -19.95 -12.35
N ALA A 126 -1.67 -20.09 -12.34
CA ALA A 126 -0.92 -20.33 -11.11
C ALA A 126 -0.94 -19.13 -10.15
N ALA A 127 -0.91 -17.91 -10.70
CA ALA A 127 -0.96 -16.66 -9.95
C ALA A 127 -2.22 -16.52 -9.08
N SER A 128 -3.38 -16.98 -9.59
CA SER A 128 -4.65 -16.99 -8.83
C SER A 128 -4.57 -17.78 -7.53
N GLY A 129 -3.77 -18.86 -7.50
CA GLY A 129 -3.58 -19.70 -6.32
C GLY A 129 -2.76 -19.04 -5.19
N LEU A 130 -2.11 -17.89 -5.45
CA LEU A 130 -1.35 -17.16 -4.44
C LEU A 130 -2.21 -16.22 -3.60
N ILE A 131 -3.43 -15.91 -4.06
CA ILE A 131 -4.30 -14.93 -3.42
C ILE A 131 -4.81 -15.50 -2.10
N TRP A 132 -4.49 -14.81 -1.00
CA TRP A 132 -4.97 -15.13 0.33
C TRP A 132 -6.26 -14.39 0.68
N GLY A 133 -6.39 -13.13 0.22
CA GLY A 133 -7.54 -12.31 0.56
C GLY A 133 -7.55 -10.96 -0.14
N TYR A 134 -8.59 -10.19 0.17
CA TYR A 134 -8.90 -8.92 -0.48
C TYR A 134 -9.23 -7.85 0.57
N GLY A 135 -8.93 -6.60 0.23
CA GLY A 135 -9.29 -5.41 0.97
C GLY A 135 -9.52 -4.23 0.04
N VAL A 136 -9.75 -3.07 0.62
CA VAL A 136 -9.79 -1.79 -0.08
C VAL A 136 -8.79 -0.84 0.55
N GLY A 137 -8.14 0.01 -0.26
CA GLY A 137 -7.16 0.96 0.24
C GLY A 137 -7.14 2.26 -0.57
N LEU A 138 -6.37 3.22 -0.09
CA LEU A 138 -6.08 4.47 -0.79
C LEU A 138 -4.59 4.52 -1.14
N ASP A 139 -4.27 4.65 -2.44
CA ASP A 139 -2.93 5.01 -2.90
C ASP A 139 -2.77 6.54 -2.85
N LEU A 140 -2.51 7.07 -1.66
CA LEU A 140 -2.35 8.50 -1.47
C LEU A 140 -1.15 9.02 -2.24
N THR A 141 -1.35 10.15 -2.90
CA THR A 141 -0.39 10.70 -3.86
C THR A 141 -0.15 12.19 -3.61
N ARG A 142 1.10 12.59 -3.40
CA ARG A 142 1.51 13.99 -3.48
C ARG A 142 1.55 14.38 -4.95
N ARG A 143 0.44 14.91 -5.46
CA ARG A 143 0.21 15.09 -6.90
C ARG A 143 1.15 16.11 -7.53
N ASP A 144 1.44 17.18 -6.82
CA ASP A 144 2.41 18.20 -7.21
C ASP A 144 3.82 17.60 -7.38
N LEU A 145 4.27 16.77 -6.45
CA LEU A 145 5.58 16.11 -6.54
C LEU A 145 5.61 15.05 -7.64
N GLN A 146 4.49 14.34 -7.87
CA GLN A 146 4.40 13.40 -8.99
C GLN A 146 4.49 14.11 -10.34
N ALA A 147 3.84 15.27 -10.48
CA ALA A 147 3.91 16.06 -11.70
C ALA A 147 5.36 16.52 -11.98
N LEU A 148 6.08 16.98 -10.95
CA LEU A 148 7.50 17.35 -11.06
C LEU A 148 8.38 16.14 -11.44
N ALA A 149 8.14 14.98 -10.82
CA ALA A 149 8.89 13.76 -11.13
C ALA A 149 8.65 13.32 -12.59
N LYS A 150 7.38 13.34 -13.04
CA LYS A 150 7.03 13.03 -14.44
C LYS A 150 7.72 13.98 -15.43
N ALA A 151 7.71 15.31 -15.17
CA ALA A 151 8.31 16.30 -16.04
C ALA A 151 9.83 16.13 -16.19
N LYS A 152 10.49 15.57 -15.15
CA LYS A 152 11.94 15.35 -15.12
C LYS A 152 12.34 13.91 -15.40
N SER A 153 11.41 13.02 -15.71
CA SER A 153 11.64 11.56 -15.83
C SER A 153 12.31 10.94 -14.59
N HIS A 154 11.99 11.46 -13.40
CA HIS A 154 12.47 10.95 -12.11
C HIS A 154 11.56 9.85 -11.55
N PRO A 155 12.08 8.99 -10.65
CA PRO A 155 11.26 8.04 -9.88
C PRO A 155 10.16 8.74 -9.08
N TRP A 156 9.06 8.00 -8.80
CA TRP A 156 7.89 8.54 -8.12
C TRP A 156 7.92 8.38 -6.59
N ASP A 157 9.00 7.85 -6.03
CA ASP A 157 9.09 7.49 -4.61
C ASP A 157 8.67 8.62 -3.69
N VAL A 158 9.18 9.85 -3.88
CA VAL A 158 8.82 11.01 -3.05
C VAL A 158 7.34 11.40 -3.13
N ALA A 159 6.67 11.01 -4.22
CA ALA A 159 5.25 11.29 -4.45
C ALA A 159 4.33 10.15 -4.00
N LYS A 160 4.83 8.92 -3.95
CA LYS A 160 4.04 7.70 -3.74
C LYS A 160 4.42 6.90 -2.49
N ALA A 161 5.71 6.89 -2.11
CA ALA A 161 6.26 6.03 -1.06
C ALA A 161 6.55 6.81 0.24
N PHE A 162 5.70 7.78 0.60
CA PHE A 162 5.83 8.56 1.82
C PHE A 162 5.07 7.93 3.00
N ASP A 163 5.41 8.35 4.22
CA ASP A 163 4.80 7.85 5.44
C ASP A 163 3.27 8.03 5.41
N HIS A 164 2.54 7.01 5.86
CA HIS A 164 1.07 6.97 5.91
C HIS A 164 0.39 7.09 4.53
N SER A 165 1.09 6.77 3.46
CA SER A 165 0.57 6.91 2.09
C SER A 165 -0.31 5.76 1.62
N ALA A 166 -0.53 4.73 2.44
CA ALA A 166 -1.31 3.55 2.10
C ALA A 166 -2.30 3.15 3.21
N PRO A 167 -3.39 3.90 3.43
CA PRO A 167 -4.49 3.43 4.26
C PRO A 167 -5.12 2.17 3.65
N VAL A 168 -5.30 1.11 4.46
CA VAL A 168 -5.85 -0.18 4.02
C VAL A 168 -6.82 -0.72 5.07
N SER A 169 -7.95 -1.23 4.60
CA SER A 169 -8.97 -1.90 5.41
C SER A 169 -8.47 -3.20 6.06
N ALA A 170 -9.28 -3.78 6.92
CA ALA A 170 -9.15 -5.20 7.25
C ALA A 170 -9.27 -6.06 5.98
N LEU A 171 -8.57 -7.19 5.95
CA LEU A 171 -8.57 -8.13 4.83
C LEU A 171 -9.63 -9.21 5.02
N ARG A 172 -10.39 -9.51 3.97
CA ARG A 172 -11.29 -10.67 3.93
C ARG A 172 -10.60 -11.84 3.23
N PRO A 173 -10.53 -13.02 3.87
CA PRO A 173 -9.94 -14.22 3.25
C PRO A 173 -10.65 -14.61 1.94
N ALA A 174 -9.90 -14.99 0.93
CA ALA A 174 -10.44 -15.44 -0.37
C ALA A 174 -11.28 -16.73 -0.26
N SER A 175 -11.11 -17.49 0.81
CA SER A 175 -11.96 -18.63 1.13
C SER A 175 -13.39 -18.25 1.53
N MET A 176 -13.62 -16.98 1.92
CA MET A 176 -14.92 -16.45 2.34
C MET A 176 -15.62 -15.65 1.25
N VAL A 177 -14.89 -15.15 0.24
CA VAL A 177 -15.44 -14.27 -0.78
C VAL A 177 -14.60 -14.37 -2.05
N GLN A 178 -15.27 -14.19 -3.20
CA GLN A 178 -14.62 -14.08 -4.50
C GLN A 178 -15.15 -12.84 -5.21
N PRO A 179 -14.30 -11.81 -5.42
CA PRO A 179 -14.69 -10.62 -6.20
C PRO A 179 -15.14 -11.03 -7.61
N GLN A 180 -16.20 -10.39 -8.09
CA GLN A 180 -16.73 -10.58 -9.45
C GLN A 180 -16.44 -9.34 -10.29
N ASP A 181 -16.51 -9.45 -11.61
CA ASP A 181 -16.35 -8.30 -12.52
C ASP A 181 -17.40 -7.20 -12.23
N SER A 182 -18.58 -7.57 -11.73
CA SER A 182 -19.65 -6.64 -11.34
C SER A 182 -19.45 -6.01 -9.95
N THR A 183 -18.50 -6.48 -9.13
CA THR A 183 -18.24 -5.93 -7.80
C THR A 183 -17.87 -4.46 -7.91
N HIS A 184 -18.56 -3.59 -7.16
CA HIS A 184 -18.27 -2.17 -7.14
C HIS A 184 -17.10 -1.82 -6.21
N LEU A 185 -16.30 -0.87 -6.67
CA LEU A 185 -15.27 -0.17 -5.90
C LEU A 185 -15.68 1.31 -5.84
N ARG A 186 -15.82 1.88 -4.63
CA ARG A 186 -16.31 3.24 -4.41
C ARG A 186 -15.47 3.99 -3.39
N LEU A 187 -15.43 5.31 -3.55
CA LEU A 187 -14.91 6.24 -2.54
C LEU A 187 -15.86 7.40 -2.35
N LEU A 188 -16.22 7.65 -1.10
CA LEU A 188 -16.91 8.86 -0.68
C LEU A 188 -15.94 9.72 0.14
N VAL A 189 -15.97 11.04 -0.09
CA VAL A 189 -15.26 12.03 0.74
C VAL A 189 -16.30 13.01 1.28
N ASN A 190 -16.37 13.15 2.60
CA ASN A 190 -17.39 13.94 3.30
C ASN A 190 -18.84 13.57 2.93
N GLY A 191 -19.07 12.27 2.63
CA GLY A 191 -20.37 11.75 2.21
C GLY A 191 -20.69 11.92 0.73
N GLU A 192 -19.83 12.59 -0.05
CA GLU A 192 -20.01 12.76 -1.50
C GLU A 192 -19.23 11.70 -2.27
N LEU A 193 -19.88 11.06 -3.24
CA LEU A 193 -19.25 10.09 -4.13
C LEU A 193 -18.19 10.78 -5.01
N ARG A 194 -16.94 10.33 -4.92
CA ARG A 194 -15.80 10.87 -5.68
C ARG A 194 -15.31 9.89 -6.76
N GLN A 195 -15.18 8.63 -6.42
CA GLN A 195 -14.73 7.60 -7.36
C GLN A 195 -15.68 6.42 -7.32
N GLN A 196 -16.00 5.85 -8.48
CA GLN A 196 -16.78 4.62 -8.59
C GLN A 196 -16.42 3.88 -9.87
N THR A 197 -16.33 2.56 -9.76
CA THR A 197 -16.12 1.65 -10.91
C THR A 197 -16.62 0.25 -10.56
N THR A 198 -16.52 -0.67 -11.51
CA THR A 198 -16.58 -2.11 -11.27
C THR A 198 -15.23 -2.74 -11.55
N LEU A 199 -14.94 -3.88 -10.94
CA LEU A 199 -13.65 -4.56 -11.10
C LEU A 199 -13.42 -5.03 -12.54
N GLY A 200 -14.48 -5.34 -13.29
CA GLY A 200 -14.40 -5.72 -14.70
C GLY A 200 -13.90 -4.61 -15.64
N ALA A 201 -13.82 -3.36 -15.17
CA ALA A 201 -13.25 -2.25 -15.92
C ALA A 201 -11.70 -2.20 -15.86
N MET A 202 -11.05 -3.05 -15.05
CA MET A 202 -9.59 -3.18 -15.04
C MET A 202 -9.06 -3.63 -16.38
N VAL A 203 -7.97 -3.01 -16.85
CA VAL A 203 -7.29 -3.38 -18.11
C VAL A 203 -6.50 -4.67 -17.94
N HIS A 204 -5.76 -4.78 -16.82
CA HIS A 204 -5.05 -5.99 -16.41
C HIS A 204 -5.78 -6.62 -15.25
N SER A 205 -6.23 -7.84 -15.41
CA SER A 205 -6.86 -8.60 -14.32
C SER A 205 -5.86 -8.94 -13.22
N VAL A 206 -6.35 -9.21 -12.00
CA VAL A 206 -5.49 -9.57 -10.86
C VAL A 206 -4.52 -10.72 -11.18
N PRO A 207 -4.95 -11.84 -11.81
CA PRO A 207 -4.02 -12.90 -12.19
C PRO A 207 -2.93 -12.45 -13.17
N GLN A 208 -3.26 -11.57 -14.12
CA GLN A 208 -2.28 -11.01 -15.06
C GLN A 208 -1.27 -10.10 -14.35
N ILE A 209 -1.73 -9.24 -13.42
CA ILE A 209 -0.88 -8.39 -12.60
C ILE A 209 0.12 -9.24 -11.81
N ILE A 210 -0.35 -10.27 -11.08
CA ILE A 210 0.50 -11.15 -10.27
C ILE A 210 1.49 -11.91 -11.18
N ALA A 211 1.03 -12.44 -12.31
CA ALA A 211 1.89 -13.14 -13.27
C ALA A 211 3.01 -12.21 -13.78
N THR A 212 2.68 -10.99 -14.19
CA THR A 212 3.69 -10.03 -14.67
C THR A 212 4.65 -9.61 -13.55
N LEU A 213 4.14 -9.30 -12.34
CA LEU A 213 5.00 -9.02 -11.18
C LEU A 213 5.97 -10.17 -10.90
N SER A 214 5.54 -11.42 -11.05
CA SER A 214 6.36 -12.60 -10.78
C SER A 214 7.51 -12.80 -11.77
N THR A 215 7.48 -12.14 -12.92
CA THR A 215 8.61 -12.11 -13.86
C THR A 215 9.69 -11.10 -13.45
N LEU A 216 9.30 -10.08 -12.68
CA LEU A 216 10.17 -8.99 -12.24
C LEU A 216 10.68 -9.20 -10.81
N PHE A 217 9.91 -9.91 -9.98
CA PHE A 217 10.18 -10.09 -8.55
C PHE A 217 9.85 -11.51 -8.11
N GLU A 218 10.62 -12.04 -7.17
CA GLU A 218 10.22 -13.21 -6.41
C GLU A 218 9.13 -12.81 -5.42
N LEU A 219 7.87 -13.16 -5.71
CA LEU A 219 6.73 -12.88 -4.84
C LEU A 219 6.75 -13.80 -3.62
N LYS A 220 6.23 -13.33 -2.49
CA LYS A 220 6.18 -14.08 -1.22
C LYS A 220 4.89 -13.80 -0.46
N ALA A 221 4.56 -14.70 0.46
CA ALA A 221 3.51 -14.44 1.44
C ALA A 221 3.77 -13.11 2.16
N GLY A 222 2.71 -12.34 2.37
CA GLY A 222 2.79 -10.99 2.95
C GLY A 222 2.92 -9.86 1.93
N ASP A 223 3.14 -10.14 0.64
CA ASP A 223 3.11 -9.09 -0.39
C ASP A 223 1.66 -8.63 -0.59
N LEU A 224 1.45 -7.30 -0.60
CA LEU A 224 0.20 -6.63 -0.98
C LEU A 224 0.32 -6.05 -2.38
N ILE A 225 -0.81 -6.02 -3.10
CA ILE A 225 -0.91 -5.44 -4.44
C ILE A 225 -2.11 -4.50 -4.48
N PHE A 226 -1.85 -3.21 -4.67
CA PHE A 226 -2.84 -2.21 -5.05
C PHE A 226 -3.07 -2.31 -6.55
N THR A 227 -4.32 -2.48 -6.98
CA THR A 227 -4.65 -2.93 -8.35
C THR A 227 -4.94 -1.81 -9.34
N GLY A 228 -4.72 -0.57 -8.93
CA GLY A 228 -5.00 0.62 -9.73
C GLY A 228 -6.33 1.27 -9.39
N THR A 229 -6.43 2.56 -9.67
CA THR A 229 -7.56 3.43 -9.32
C THR A 229 -8.40 3.81 -10.54
N PRO A 230 -9.73 3.96 -10.41
CA PRO A 230 -10.59 4.52 -11.45
C PRO A 230 -10.47 6.05 -11.56
N ALA A 231 -11.12 6.66 -12.55
CA ALA A 231 -11.27 8.11 -12.70
C ALA A 231 -11.98 8.75 -11.48
N GLY A 232 -11.85 10.07 -11.35
CA GLY A 232 -12.43 10.87 -10.27
C GLY A 232 -11.43 11.16 -9.15
N VAL A 233 -10.13 11.04 -9.41
CA VAL A 233 -9.09 11.42 -8.44
C VAL A 233 -9.12 12.92 -8.15
N ALA A 234 -9.03 13.29 -6.87
CA ALA A 234 -9.11 14.68 -6.44
C ALA A 234 -8.32 14.92 -5.15
N ALA A 235 -8.11 16.21 -4.83
CA ALA A 235 -7.41 16.62 -3.63
C ALA A 235 -8.22 16.34 -2.36
N LEU A 236 -7.52 15.88 -1.32
CA LEU A 236 -7.96 15.80 0.06
C LEU A 236 -7.46 17.01 0.84
N GLN A 237 -8.24 17.46 1.81
CA GLN A 237 -7.90 18.54 2.72
C GLN A 237 -7.82 18.02 4.15
N ARG A 238 -7.14 18.76 5.03
CA ARG A 238 -7.20 18.47 6.47
C ARG A 238 -8.64 18.57 6.97
N GLY A 239 -9.06 17.58 7.73
CA GLY A 239 -10.43 17.45 8.24
C GLY A 239 -11.34 16.58 7.38
N ASP A 240 -10.98 16.30 6.13
CA ASP A 240 -11.78 15.44 5.25
C ASP A 240 -11.91 14.03 5.83
N ARG A 241 -13.13 13.50 5.75
CA ARG A 241 -13.44 12.11 6.08
C ARG A 241 -13.61 11.32 4.81
N PHE A 242 -13.03 10.13 4.75
CA PHE A 242 -13.18 9.23 3.63
C PHE A 242 -13.82 7.91 4.05
N HIS A 243 -14.61 7.36 3.13
CA HIS A 243 -15.17 6.01 3.22
C HIS A 243 -14.96 5.33 1.87
N ALA A 244 -14.08 4.33 1.85
CA ALA A 244 -13.84 3.49 0.70
C ALA A 244 -14.51 2.13 0.89
N GLU A 245 -15.14 1.62 -0.17
CA GLU A 245 -15.89 0.36 -0.16
C GLU A 245 -15.47 -0.52 -1.34
N LEU A 246 -15.15 -1.77 -1.05
CA LEU A 246 -15.18 -2.87 -1.99
C LEU A 246 -16.42 -3.70 -1.67
N GLU A 247 -17.47 -3.57 -2.49
CA GLU A 247 -18.83 -4.01 -2.20
C GLU A 247 -18.92 -5.45 -1.71
N GLY A 248 -19.51 -5.64 -0.50
CA GLY A 248 -19.67 -6.94 0.15
C GLY A 248 -18.38 -7.61 0.63
N ILE A 249 -17.24 -6.94 0.48
CA ILE A 249 -15.91 -7.51 0.78
C ILE A 249 -15.23 -6.76 1.91
N ALA A 250 -14.98 -5.45 1.77
CA ALA A 250 -14.26 -4.67 2.75
C ALA A 250 -14.65 -3.20 2.72
N GLU A 251 -14.52 -2.54 3.85
CA GLU A 251 -14.71 -1.09 4.01
C GLU A 251 -13.52 -0.49 4.75
N LEU A 252 -13.19 0.75 4.42
CA LEU A 252 -12.14 1.54 5.04
C LEU A 252 -12.70 2.92 5.37
N HIS A 253 -12.58 3.32 6.63
CA HIS A 253 -12.94 4.63 7.11
C HIS A 253 -11.69 5.35 7.60
N GLY A 254 -11.70 6.68 7.56
CA GLY A 254 -10.63 7.47 8.14
C GLY A 254 -10.85 8.96 7.96
N ARG A 255 -9.92 9.72 8.51
CA ARG A 255 -9.91 11.18 8.42
C ARG A 255 -8.50 11.66 8.15
N VAL A 256 -8.35 12.72 7.34
CA VAL A 256 -7.09 13.43 7.15
C VAL A 256 -6.91 14.48 8.26
N VAL A 257 -5.80 14.42 9.03
CA VAL A 257 -5.54 15.29 10.19
C VAL A 257 -4.32 16.17 10.00
#